data_d338abc84c1f0a8db0656dd13c322365
#
_entry.id   d338abc84c1f0a8db0656dd13c322365
#
_cell.length_a   1.000
_cell.length_b   1.000
_cell.length_c   1.000
_cell.angle_alpha   90.00
_cell.angle_beta   90.00
_cell.angle_gamma   90.00
#
_symmetry.space_group_name_H-M   'P 1'
#
loop_
_entity.id
_entity.type
_entity.pdbx_description
1 polymer ?
#
loop_
_entity_poly.entity_id
_entity_poly.type
_entity_poly.pdbx_seq_one_letter_code
_entity_poly.pdbx_strand_id
1 'polypeptide(L)'
;MDWRERYERAAERYASGEARDPDERQLVQLANSAWAAGLSLLMLGNHEDAGVWLRRAATRYRESWDASGAPDAWGRPIGALKALLIAGDDAGDAARWALDAGAAEAESPIGRYAGVLALLVLGRDEEAGEVAVTLADGFPSDVADALAASDSAAYGTAVASVRHSFEERDSFLEDVPVPDTALALDVLASRRFT
;
A
#
# COMPACT_ATOMS: atom_id res chain seq x y z
N MET A 1 6.12 -16.12 -16.36
CA MET A 1 5.95 -16.10 -14.88
C MET A 1 4.62 -16.76 -14.57
N ASP A 2 4.57 -17.75 -13.67
CA ASP A 2 3.31 -18.45 -13.32
C ASP A 2 2.63 -17.77 -12.12
N TRP A 3 1.59 -17.00 -12.42
CA TRP A 3 0.82 -16.29 -11.40
C TRP A 3 -0.05 -17.22 -10.56
N ARG A 4 -0.47 -18.37 -11.10
CA ARG A 4 -1.23 -19.37 -10.37
C ARG A 4 -0.36 -20.03 -9.29
N GLU A 5 0.84 -20.46 -9.65
CA GLU A 5 1.81 -21.03 -8.70
C GLU A 5 2.15 -20.03 -7.58
N ARG A 6 2.30 -18.73 -7.90
CA ARG A 6 2.55 -17.70 -6.89
C ARG A 6 1.37 -17.55 -5.94
N TYR A 7 0.16 -17.51 -6.47
CA TYR A 7 -1.06 -17.48 -5.67
C TYR A 7 -1.13 -18.68 -4.73
N GLU A 8 -0.97 -19.91 -5.25
CA GLU A 8 -1.06 -21.14 -4.47
C GLU A 8 -0.03 -21.15 -3.33
N ARG A 9 1.22 -20.79 -3.59
CA ARG A 9 2.26 -20.67 -2.56
C ARG A 9 1.93 -19.62 -1.50
N ALA A 10 1.42 -18.47 -1.90
CA ALA A 10 1.06 -17.41 -0.97
C ALA A 10 -0.15 -17.81 -0.09
N ALA A 11 -1.16 -18.41 -0.69
CA ALA A 11 -2.34 -18.92 0.02
C ALA A 11 -1.99 -20.04 1.01
N GLU A 12 -1.08 -20.97 0.63
CA GLU A 12 -0.59 -22.03 1.52
C GLU A 12 0.18 -21.47 2.71
N ARG A 13 1.08 -20.48 2.48
CA ARG A 13 1.79 -19.79 3.59
C ARG A 13 0.81 -19.12 4.54
N TYR A 14 -0.20 -18.43 4.00
CA TYR A 14 -1.24 -17.80 4.81
C TYR A 14 -1.97 -18.82 5.67
N ALA A 15 -2.50 -19.88 5.08
CA ALA A 15 -3.24 -20.92 5.78
C ALA A 15 -2.41 -21.61 6.86
N SER A 16 -1.14 -21.90 6.57
CA SER A 16 -0.20 -22.52 7.52
C SER A 16 0.14 -21.60 8.70
N GLY A 17 0.17 -20.29 8.49
CA GLY A 17 0.41 -19.31 9.55
C GLY A 17 -0.84 -19.02 10.38
N GLU A 18 -2.02 -18.96 9.73
CA GLU A 18 -3.29 -18.66 10.40
C GLU A 18 -3.73 -19.77 11.39
N ALA A 19 -3.33 -21.03 11.13
CA ALA A 19 -3.62 -22.16 12.02
C ALA A 19 -2.92 -22.09 13.39
N ARG A 20 -2.06 -21.10 13.62
CA ARG A 20 -1.34 -20.86 14.86
C ARG A 20 -1.88 -19.59 15.52
N ASP A 21 -1.58 -19.39 16.80
CA ASP A 21 -1.79 -18.12 17.48
C ASP A 21 -0.62 -17.18 17.11
N PRO A 22 -0.80 -16.28 16.12
CA PRO A 22 0.31 -15.57 15.53
C PRO A 22 0.80 -14.43 16.43
N ASP A 23 2.10 -14.33 16.62
CA ASP A 23 2.73 -13.16 17.19
C ASP A 23 2.75 -11.97 16.20
N GLU A 24 3.22 -10.80 16.62
CA GLU A 24 3.30 -9.59 15.81
C GLU A 24 4.01 -9.81 14.46
N ARG A 25 5.14 -10.51 14.45
CA ARG A 25 5.92 -10.77 13.22
C ARG A 25 5.20 -11.73 12.29
N GLN A 26 4.55 -12.73 12.87
CA GLN A 26 3.73 -13.68 12.11
C GLN A 26 2.51 -12.99 11.50
N LEU A 27 1.90 -12.03 12.18
CA LEU A 27 0.83 -11.20 11.61
C LEU A 27 1.29 -10.40 10.39
N VAL A 28 2.51 -9.82 10.40
CA VAL A 28 3.10 -9.18 9.22
C VAL A 28 3.31 -10.19 8.08
N GLN A 29 3.82 -11.38 8.39
CA GLN A 29 4.02 -12.43 7.38
C GLN A 29 2.69 -12.88 6.76
N LEU A 30 1.63 -12.99 7.57
CA LEU A 30 0.28 -13.27 7.10
C LEU A 30 -0.23 -12.14 6.20
N ALA A 31 -0.05 -10.88 6.60
CA ALA A 31 -0.41 -9.73 5.78
C ALA A 31 0.30 -9.76 4.42
N ASN A 32 1.62 -9.98 4.42
CA ASN A 32 2.40 -10.07 3.20
C ASN A 32 1.97 -11.25 2.31
N SER A 33 1.67 -12.41 2.91
CA SER A 33 1.18 -13.58 2.17
C SER A 33 -0.20 -13.31 1.55
N ALA A 34 -1.12 -12.70 2.29
CA ALA A 34 -2.43 -12.31 1.76
C ALA A 34 -2.30 -11.26 0.64
N TRP A 35 -1.40 -10.29 0.80
CA TRP A 35 -1.05 -9.31 -0.21
C TRP A 35 -0.55 -9.97 -1.50
N ALA A 36 0.41 -10.89 -1.40
CA ALA A 36 0.96 -11.62 -2.53
C ALA A 36 -0.10 -12.47 -3.25
N ALA A 37 -0.99 -13.12 -2.50
CA ALA A 37 -2.12 -13.87 -3.06
C ALA A 37 -3.08 -12.95 -3.83
N GLY A 38 -3.44 -11.82 -3.24
CA GLY A 38 -4.33 -10.83 -3.87
C GLY A 38 -3.76 -10.26 -5.16
N LEU A 39 -2.50 -9.82 -5.16
CA LEU A 39 -1.85 -9.31 -6.36
C LEU A 39 -1.69 -10.38 -7.45
N SER A 40 -1.40 -11.63 -7.08
CA SER A 40 -1.31 -12.73 -8.04
C SER A 40 -2.64 -13.03 -8.72
N LEU A 41 -3.75 -13.01 -7.97
CA LEU A 41 -5.10 -13.15 -8.51
C LEU A 41 -5.50 -11.99 -9.41
N LEU A 42 -5.10 -10.77 -9.06
CA LEU A 42 -5.31 -9.60 -9.89
C LEU A 42 -4.66 -9.78 -11.27
N MET A 43 -3.44 -10.31 -11.31
CA MET A 43 -2.73 -10.61 -12.56
C MET A 43 -3.33 -11.76 -13.36
N LEU A 44 -4.12 -12.62 -12.71
CA LEU A 44 -4.93 -13.66 -13.36
C LEU A 44 -6.30 -13.14 -13.84
N GLY A 45 -6.62 -11.85 -13.61
CA GLY A 45 -7.90 -11.26 -13.93
C GLY A 45 -9.05 -11.63 -12.97
N ASN A 46 -8.74 -12.29 -11.86
CA ASN A 46 -9.73 -12.64 -10.84
C ASN A 46 -9.85 -11.53 -9.79
N HIS A 47 -10.54 -10.45 -10.15
CA HIS A 47 -10.65 -9.24 -9.32
C HIS A 47 -11.45 -9.46 -8.03
N GLU A 48 -12.47 -10.31 -8.06
CA GLU A 48 -13.33 -10.59 -6.89
C GLU A 48 -12.53 -11.26 -5.78
N ASP A 49 -11.89 -12.39 -6.07
CA ASP A 49 -11.06 -13.10 -5.08
C ASP A 49 -9.82 -12.28 -4.70
N ALA A 50 -9.24 -11.52 -5.63
CA ALA A 50 -8.14 -10.60 -5.32
C ALA A 50 -8.55 -9.59 -4.23
N GLY A 51 -9.74 -9.00 -4.33
CA GLY A 51 -10.29 -8.10 -3.32
C GLY A 51 -10.44 -8.78 -1.96
N VAL A 52 -10.88 -10.03 -1.92
CA VAL A 52 -10.99 -10.80 -0.66
C VAL A 52 -9.62 -10.93 0.03
N TRP A 53 -8.58 -11.27 -0.73
CA TRP A 53 -7.24 -11.44 -0.20
C TRP A 53 -6.60 -10.10 0.22
N LEU A 54 -6.81 -9.04 -0.53
CA LEU A 54 -6.31 -7.70 -0.19
C LEU A 54 -6.97 -7.17 1.09
N ARG A 55 -8.26 -7.39 1.31
CA ARG A 55 -8.94 -7.09 2.59
C ARG A 55 -8.32 -7.85 3.77
N ARG A 56 -8.02 -9.14 3.59
CA ARG A 56 -7.30 -9.93 4.59
C ARG A 56 -5.93 -9.32 4.91
N ALA A 57 -5.19 -8.89 3.89
CA ALA A 57 -3.91 -8.22 4.09
C ALA A 57 -4.05 -6.96 4.94
N ALA A 58 -5.01 -6.09 4.62
CA ALA A 58 -5.28 -4.86 5.38
C ALA A 58 -5.62 -5.15 6.85
N THR A 59 -6.47 -6.17 7.09
CA THR A 59 -6.82 -6.60 8.46
C THR A 59 -5.58 -7.06 9.24
N ARG A 60 -4.74 -7.92 8.64
CA ARG A 60 -3.53 -8.43 9.32
C ARG A 60 -2.48 -7.36 9.57
N TYR A 61 -2.34 -6.38 8.66
CA TYR A 61 -1.49 -5.22 8.91
C TYR A 61 -1.97 -4.42 10.13
N ARG A 62 -3.28 -4.22 10.26
CA ARG A 62 -3.85 -3.53 11.42
C ARG A 62 -3.61 -4.30 12.72
N GLU A 63 -3.95 -5.59 12.75
CA GLU A 63 -3.72 -6.46 13.90
C GLU A 63 -2.25 -6.47 14.33
N SER A 64 -1.34 -6.54 13.36
CA SER A 64 0.10 -6.49 13.62
C SER A 64 0.56 -5.16 14.21
N TRP A 65 -0.04 -4.04 13.78
CA TRP A 65 0.21 -2.73 14.39
C TRP A 65 -0.25 -2.70 15.83
N ASP A 66 -1.48 -3.12 16.09
CA ASP A 66 -2.07 -3.12 17.43
C ASP A 66 -1.29 -4.03 18.41
N ALA A 67 -0.69 -5.12 17.90
CA ALA A 67 0.14 -6.03 18.67
C ALA A 67 1.58 -5.52 18.92
N SER A 68 2.11 -4.63 18.06
CA SER A 68 3.54 -4.29 18.08
C SER A 68 3.93 -3.29 19.16
N GLY A 69 3.06 -2.36 19.47
CA GLY A 69 3.42 -1.18 20.26
C GLY A 69 4.55 -0.32 19.65
N ALA A 70 5.00 -0.60 18.43
CA ALA A 70 6.06 0.13 17.74
C ALA A 70 5.46 1.33 16.98
N PRO A 71 5.75 2.57 17.40
CA PRO A 71 5.11 3.78 16.85
C PRO A 71 5.59 4.13 15.43
N ASP A 72 6.62 3.46 14.91
CA ASP A 72 7.30 3.77 13.66
C ASP A 72 7.18 2.65 12.59
N ALA A 73 6.32 1.67 12.84
CA ALA A 73 6.10 0.55 11.92
C ALA A 73 5.22 0.93 10.71
N TRP A 74 5.50 2.05 10.06
CA TRP A 74 4.70 2.72 9.03
C TRP A 74 4.40 1.86 7.79
N GLY A 75 5.17 0.82 7.53
CA GLY A 75 4.86 -0.13 6.47
C GLY A 75 3.49 -0.81 6.61
N ARG A 76 2.95 -0.89 7.83
CA ARG A 76 1.64 -1.52 8.11
C ARG A 76 0.46 -0.66 7.65
N PRO A 77 0.34 0.62 8.07
CA PRO A 77 -0.72 1.48 7.55
C PRO A 77 -0.58 1.71 6.04
N ILE A 78 0.64 1.82 5.49
CA ILE A 78 0.86 1.92 4.04
C ILE A 78 0.33 0.66 3.33
N GLY A 79 0.68 -0.52 3.83
CA GLY A 79 0.20 -1.78 3.27
C GLY A 79 -1.32 -1.91 3.31
N ALA A 80 -1.94 -1.53 4.43
CA ALA A 80 -3.40 -1.54 4.57
C ALA A 80 -4.09 -0.57 3.60
N LEU A 81 -3.60 0.67 3.51
CA LEU A 81 -4.13 1.68 2.59
C LEU A 81 -4.05 1.22 1.14
N LYS A 82 -2.87 0.77 0.70
CA LYS A 82 -2.69 0.25 -0.67
C LYS A 82 -3.58 -0.95 -0.95
N ALA A 83 -3.67 -1.89 -0.02
CA ALA A 83 -4.49 -3.09 -0.18
C ALA A 83 -5.97 -2.73 -0.41
N LEU A 84 -6.53 -1.85 0.40
CA LEU A 84 -7.92 -1.41 0.27
C LEU A 84 -8.15 -0.59 -1.01
N LEU A 85 -7.22 0.30 -1.38
CA LEU A 85 -7.30 1.06 -2.63
C LEU A 85 -7.33 0.11 -3.84
N ILE A 86 -6.39 -0.83 -3.91
CA ILE A 86 -6.31 -1.79 -5.03
C ILE A 86 -7.52 -2.74 -5.06
N ALA A 87 -8.08 -3.09 -3.90
CA ALA A 87 -9.33 -3.84 -3.81
C ALA A 87 -10.56 -3.05 -4.29
N GLY A 88 -10.44 -1.74 -4.47
CA GLY A 88 -11.56 -0.86 -4.81
C GLY A 88 -12.48 -0.54 -3.63
N ASP A 89 -12.02 -0.79 -2.41
CA ASP A 89 -12.79 -0.58 -1.19
C ASP A 89 -12.63 0.85 -0.63
N ASP A 90 -13.51 1.20 0.32
CA ASP A 90 -13.32 2.39 1.13
C ASP A 90 -12.13 2.20 2.09
N ALA A 91 -11.10 3.02 1.91
CA ALA A 91 -9.92 3.03 2.77
C ALA A 91 -9.98 4.12 3.87
N GLY A 92 -11.13 4.77 4.06
CA GLY A 92 -11.28 5.91 4.97
C GLY A 92 -10.94 5.59 6.42
N ASP A 93 -11.34 4.42 6.93
CA ASP A 93 -10.99 4.01 8.31
C ASP A 93 -9.48 3.74 8.47
N ALA A 94 -8.85 3.13 7.48
CA ALA A 94 -7.40 2.94 7.49
C ALA A 94 -6.65 4.28 7.39
N ALA A 95 -7.19 5.24 6.65
CA ALA A 95 -6.61 6.57 6.54
C ALA A 95 -6.73 7.35 7.87
N ARG A 96 -7.89 7.34 8.50
CA ARG A 96 -8.06 7.93 9.85
C ARG A 96 -7.11 7.30 10.86
N TRP A 97 -7.01 5.99 10.88
CA TRP A 97 -6.04 5.30 11.71
C TRP A 97 -4.60 5.77 11.50
N ALA A 98 -4.13 5.88 10.25
CA ALA A 98 -2.77 6.33 9.97
C ALA A 98 -2.52 7.75 10.49
N LEU A 99 -3.49 8.67 10.31
CA LEU A 99 -3.38 10.04 10.82
C LEU A 99 -3.45 10.11 12.35
N ASP A 100 -4.35 9.36 12.99
CA ASP A 100 -4.45 9.29 14.46
C ASP A 100 -3.17 8.72 15.09
N ALA A 101 -2.43 7.90 14.35
CA ALA A 101 -1.10 7.41 14.75
C ALA A 101 0.02 8.46 14.53
N GLY A 102 -0.28 9.62 13.97
CA GLY A 102 0.70 10.71 13.76
C GLY A 102 1.49 10.60 12.45
N ALA A 103 0.96 9.93 11.43
CA ALA A 103 1.69 9.70 10.19
C ALA A 103 2.10 10.98 9.47
N ALA A 104 1.23 12.00 9.42
CA ALA A 104 1.50 13.24 8.71
C ALA A 104 2.64 14.06 9.36
N GLU A 105 2.80 13.96 10.68
CA GLU A 105 3.81 14.65 11.48
C GLU A 105 5.04 13.79 11.78
N ALA A 106 5.11 12.57 11.20
CA ALA A 106 6.19 11.64 11.47
C ALA A 106 7.56 12.22 11.04
N GLU A 107 8.59 11.98 11.85
CA GLU A 107 9.96 12.40 11.53
C GLU A 107 10.50 11.65 10.30
N SER A 108 10.13 10.38 10.15
CA SER A 108 10.59 9.54 9.05
C SER A 108 9.85 9.83 7.73
N PRO A 109 10.54 9.82 6.57
CA PRO A 109 9.90 9.96 5.28
C PRO A 109 8.83 8.89 5.01
N ILE A 110 9.02 7.68 5.50
CA ILE A 110 8.05 6.59 5.39
C ILE A 110 6.76 6.90 6.15
N GLY A 111 6.86 7.48 7.34
CA GLY A 111 5.67 7.91 8.09
C GLY A 111 4.92 9.02 7.37
N ARG A 112 5.63 10.06 6.91
CA ARG A 112 5.01 11.14 6.11
C ARG A 112 4.36 10.61 4.83
N TYR A 113 4.96 9.62 4.17
CA TYR A 113 4.34 8.95 3.03
C TYR A 113 3.01 8.28 3.39
N ALA A 114 2.94 7.60 4.53
CA ALA A 114 1.68 7.04 5.04
C ALA A 114 0.64 8.16 5.29
N GLY A 115 1.07 9.28 5.85
CA GLY A 115 0.24 10.46 6.08
C GLY A 115 -0.31 11.06 4.79
N VAL A 116 0.54 11.24 3.76
CA VAL A 116 0.10 11.75 2.46
C VAL A 116 -0.92 10.82 1.81
N LEU A 117 -0.68 9.51 1.80
CA LEU A 117 -1.65 8.55 1.27
C LEU A 117 -2.99 8.64 2.02
N ALA A 118 -2.96 8.75 3.34
CA ALA A 118 -4.15 8.86 4.17
C ALA A 118 -4.93 10.16 3.89
N LEU A 119 -4.23 11.29 3.78
CA LEU A 119 -4.83 12.58 3.44
C LEU A 119 -5.50 12.54 2.06
N LEU A 120 -4.84 11.96 1.04
CA LEU A 120 -5.40 11.80 -0.30
C LEU A 120 -6.64 10.91 -0.31
N VAL A 121 -6.65 9.82 0.46
CA VAL A 121 -7.82 8.94 0.61
C VAL A 121 -9.01 9.70 1.19
N LEU A 122 -8.77 10.64 2.10
CA LEU A 122 -9.81 11.46 2.74
C LEU A 122 -10.19 12.72 1.93
N GLY A 123 -9.60 12.94 0.76
CA GLY A 123 -9.86 14.11 -0.08
C GLY A 123 -9.29 15.42 0.50
N ARG A 124 -8.28 15.32 1.37
CA ARG A 124 -7.57 16.47 1.98
C ARG A 124 -6.34 16.82 1.14
N ASP A 125 -6.57 17.13 -0.15
CA ASP A 125 -5.50 17.27 -1.16
C ASP A 125 -4.52 18.40 -0.86
N GLU A 126 -4.98 19.53 -0.33
CA GLU A 126 -4.13 20.67 0.03
C GLU A 126 -3.12 20.27 1.12
N GLU A 127 -3.61 19.67 2.20
CA GLU A 127 -2.77 19.18 3.29
C GLU A 127 -1.82 18.05 2.85
N ALA A 128 -2.30 17.16 1.97
CA ALA A 128 -1.47 16.14 1.36
C ALA A 128 -0.30 16.74 0.59
N GLY A 129 -0.54 17.82 -0.17
CA GLY A 129 0.49 18.56 -0.90
C GLY A 129 1.52 19.19 0.03
N GLU A 130 1.10 19.81 1.14
CA GLU A 130 2.01 20.37 2.14
C GLU A 130 2.96 19.33 2.74
N VAL A 131 2.44 18.14 3.07
CA VAL A 131 3.27 17.05 3.59
C VAL A 131 4.15 16.45 2.48
N ALA A 132 3.62 16.29 1.26
CA ALA A 132 4.34 15.67 0.14
C ALA A 132 5.63 16.40 -0.24
N VAL A 133 5.65 17.75 -0.20
CA VAL A 133 6.87 18.52 -0.50
C VAL A 133 8.00 18.23 0.49
N THR A 134 7.69 17.72 1.68
CA THR A 134 8.70 17.34 2.68
C THR A 134 9.31 15.96 2.45
N LEU A 135 8.81 15.20 1.47
CA LEU A 135 9.32 13.87 1.14
C LEU A 135 10.57 13.90 0.25
N ALA A 136 10.85 15.02 -0.41
CA ALA A 136 11.87 15.14 -1.46
C ALA A 136 13.27 14.63 -1.05
N ASP A 137 13.64 14.74 0.22
CA ASP A 137 14.98 14.39 0.71
C ASP A 137 15.12 12.93 1.22
N GLY A 138 14.11 12.12 1.15
CA GLY A 138 14.18 10.78 1.75
C GLY A 138 13.28 9.74 1.11
N PHE A 139 12.65 10.07 -0.01
CA PHE A 139 11.72 9.20 -0.71
C PHE A 139 12.01 9.22 -2.23
N PRO A 140 11.68 8.18 -3.00
CA PRO A 140 11.83 8.23 -4.45
C PRO A 140 11.13 9.45 -5.03
N SER A 141 11.86 10.25 -5.82
CA SER A 141 11.39 11.55 -6.33
C SER A 141 10.12 11.43 -7.16
N ASP A 142 10.03 10.37 -7.98
CA ASP A 142 8.86 10.10 -8.83
C ASP A 142 7.58 9.83 -8.02
N VAL A 143 7.68 9.17 -6.87
CA VAL A 143 6.55 8.97 -5.97
C VAL A 143 6.17 10.29 -5.29
N ALA A 144 7.15 11.06 -4.82
CA ALA A 144 6.92 12.36 -4.22
C ALA A 144 6.26 13.32 -5.23
N ASP A 145 6.73 13.34 -6.48
CA ASP A 145 6.17 14.15 -7.56
C ASP A 145 4.71 13.78 -7.87
N ALA A 146 4.39 12.47 -7.90
CA ALA A 146 3.02 12.00 -8.09
C ALA A 146 2.09 12.47 -6.96
N LEU A 147 2.55 12.39 -5.72
CA LEU A 147 1.75 12.77 -4.55
C LEU A 147 1.54 14.28 -4.47
N ALA A 148 2.55 15.08 -4.84
CA ALA A 148 2.51 16.54 -4.83
C ALA A 148 1.83 17.15 -6.06
N ALA A 149 1.57 16.38 -7.13
CA ALA A 149 1.00 16.88 -8.37
C ALA A 149 -0.39 17.50 -8.17
N SER A 150 -0.59 18.72 -8.67
CA SER A 150 -1.85 19.45 -8.58
C SER A 150 -2.75 19.30 -9.80
N ASP A 151 -2.22 18.76 -10.90
CA ASP A 151 -2.95 18.52 -12.14
C ASP A 151 -2.74 17.10 -12.69
N SER A 152 -3.68 16.67 -13.51
CA SER A 152 -3.75 15.32 -14.08
C SER A 152 -2.56 14.98 -15.00
N ALA A 153 -1.98 15.95 -15.70
CA ALA A 153 -0.89 15.69 -16.63
C ALA A 153 0.42 15.45 -15.89
N ALA A 154 0.73 16.30 -14.90
CA ALA A 154 1.88 16.13 -14.02
C ALA A 154 1.78 14.81 -13.25
N TYR A 155 0.60 14.50 -12.71
CA TYR A 155 0.33 13.24 -12.03
C TYR A 155 0.59 12.03 -12.93
N GLY A 156 0.01 12.01 -14.13
CA GLY A 156 0.19 10.90 -15.07
C GLY A 156 1.65 10.68 -15.46
N THR A 157 2.42 11.76 -15.63
CA THR A 157 3.86 11.69 -15.93
C THR A 157 4.63 11.07 -14.76
N ALA A 158 4.36 11.49 -13.52
CA ALA A 158 5.02 10.97 -12.35
C ALA A 158 4.66 9.49 -12.09
N VAL A 159 3.39 9.09 -12.26
CA VAL A 159 2.99 7.68 -12.13
C VAL A 159 3.64 6.80 -13.20
N ALA A 160 3.80 7.30 -14.43
CA ALA A 160 4.55 6.57 -15.46
C ALA A 160 6.01 6.34 -15.06
N SER A 161 6.66 7.35 -14.44
CA SER A 161 8.01 7.20 -13.88
C SER A 161 8.06 6.18 -12.74
N VAL A 162 7.08 6.18 -11.83
CA VAL A 162 6.96 5.17 -10.76
C VAL A 162 6.88 3.75 -11.35
N ARG A 163 6.12 3.55 -12.44
CA ARG A 163 6.05 2.24 -13.11
C ARG A 163 7.38 1.85 -13.70
N HIS A 164 8.05 2.77 -14.38
CA HIS A 164 9.35 2.52 -15.00
C HIS A 164 10.42 2.18 -13.94
N SER A 165 10.52 2.97 -12.88
CA SER A 165 11.47 2.70 -11.78
C SER A 165 11.17 1.38 -11.05
N PHE A 166 9.92 0.91 -11.05
CA PHE A 166 9.57 -0.41 -10.55
C PHE A 166 10.09 -1.53 -11.45
N GLU A 167 9.98 -1.37 -12.76
CA GLU A 167 10.44 -2.36 -13.75
C GLU A 167 11.96 -2.59 -13.72
N GLU A 168 12.73 -1.59 -13.26
CA GLU A 168 14.18 -1.66 -13.09
C GLU A 168 14.64 -2.36 -11.80
N ARG A 169 13.73 -2.80 -10.94
CA ARG A 169 14.08 -3.45 -9.66
C ARG A 169 14.46 -4.91 -9.84
N ASP A 170 15.48 -5.33 -9.10
CA ASP A 170 15.93 -6.72 -9.05
C ASP A 170 15.18 -7.58 -8.00
N SER A 171 14.42 -6.95 -7.08
CA SER A 171 13.73 -7.66 -6.01
C SER A 171 12.38 -7.02 -5.67
N PHE A 172 11.46 -7.85 -5.25
CA PHE A 172 10.07 -7.47 -4.95
C PHE A 172 9.61 -8.10 -3.64
N LEU A 173 8.69 -7.43 -2.95
CA LEU A 173 8.05 -7.99 -1.77
C LEU A 173 7.37 -9.33 -2.15
N GLU A 174 7.69 -10.39 -1.38
CA GLU A 174 7.16 -11.75 -1.63
C GLU A 174 7.41 -12.28 -3.05
N ASP A 175 8.45 -11.77 -3.72
CA ASP A 175 8.75 -12.09 -5.11
C ASP A 175 7.60 -11.80 -6.10
N VAL A 176 6.72 -10.87 -5.77
CA VAL A 176 5.57 -10.48 -6.62
C VAL A 176 5.88 -9.17 -7.36
N PRO A 177 6.28 -9.24 -8.65
CA PRO A 177 6.64 -8.06 -9.44
C PRO A 177 5.38 -7.36 -9.98
N VAL A 178 4.57 -6.83 -9.09
CA VAL A 178 3.40 -6.01 -9.41
C VAL A 178 3.62 -4.60 -8.87
N PRO A 179 3.50 -3.54 -9.69
CA PRO A 179 3.75 -2.16 -9.28
C PRO A 179 2.63 -1.61 -8.40
N ASP A 180 2.52 -2.15 -7.20
CA ASP A 180 1.47 -1.87 -6.23
C ASP A 180 1.31 -0.39 -5.89
N THR A 181 2.41 0.34 -5.79
CA THR A 181 2.38 1.80 -5.58
C THR A 181 1.68 2.50 -6.74
N ALA A 182 2.04 2.16 -7.97
CA ALA A 182 1.41 2.74 -9.14
C ALA A 182 -0.08 2.37 -9.24
N LEU A 183 -0.45 1.13 -8.91
CA LEU A 183 -1.86 0.72 -8.87
C LEU A 183 -2.67 1.52 -7.84
N ALA A 184 -2.13 1.73 -6.65
CA ALA A 184 -2.79 2.54 -5.62
C ALA A 184 -2.93 4.02 -6.07
N LEU A 185 -1.89 4.57 -6.72
CA LEU A 185 -1.93 5.92 -7.28
C LEU A 185 -2.95 6.06 -8.40
N ASP A 186 -3.13 5.06 -9.28
CA ASP A 186 -4.16 5.07 -10.32
C ASP A 186 -5.58 5.16 -9.72
N VAL A 187 -5.84 4.44 -8.64
CA VAL A 187 -7.12 4.52 -7.93
C VAL A 187 -7.33 5.92 -7.33
N LEU A 188 -6.29 6.51 -6.74
CA LEU A 188 -6.36 7.88 -6.22
C LEU A 188 -6.59 8.91 -7.33
N ALA A 189 -5.98 8.74 -8.52
CA ALA A 189 -6.21 9.62 -9.66
C ALA A 189 -7.68 9.75 -10.04
N SER A 190 -8.39 8.62 -10.06
CA SER A 190 -9.81 8.59 -10.39
C SER A 190 -10.71 9.36 -9.42
N ARG A 191 -10.21 9.64 -8.22
CA ARG A 191 -10.92 10.42 -7.18
C ARG A 191 -10.53 11.89 -7.17
N ARG A 192 -9.30 12.22 -7.56
CA ARG A 192 -8.72 13.58 -7.50
C ARG A 192 -9.03 14.42 -8.75
N PHE A 193 -9.12 13.80 -9.93
CA PHE A 193 -9.15 14.50 -11.21
C PHE A 193 -10.45 14.23 -12.02
N THR A 194 -11.51 13.82 -11.33
CA THR A 194 -12.88 13.80 -11.86
C THR A 194 -13.62 15.06 -11.52
#